data_b13d7f1153cec5c3acfe67ccc79b98b5
#
_entry.id   b13d7f1153cec5c3acfe67ccc79b98b5
#
_cell.length_a   1.000
_cell.length_b   1.000
_cell.length_c   1.000
_cell.angle_alpha   90.00
_cell.angle_beta   90.00
_cell.angle_gamma   90.00
#
_symmetry.space_group_name_H-M   'P 1'
#
loop_
_entity.id
_entity.type
_entity.pdbx_description
1 polymer ?
#
loop_
_entity_poly.entity_id
_entity_poly.type
_entity_poly.pdbx_seq_one_letter_code
_entity_poly.pdbx_strand_id
1 'polypeptide(L)'
;IQKFSVADVHGNPLKFEKPAKDTWKVFTPNCSKITVSYNYYANELNAGSTYLDEHQLYVNPVNCCLYIPSRINDACSVQLEVPKTYEIACSLSHNEHQLKAKNFDELAESPWIASAGLQHNSYKVEEIEFHVWFQGDCKPDWSRILKDFKAFTILQIKDFTAFPVSEYHFINQILPYKAYHGVEHTANTVISLGPGDALMSDKMYASLLGVSSHELYHTWNIKQIRPEVLLPYDYTKENYSRMGYLYEGVTTYMGDLYLRRAKVFSEQEFYKTQEENLQKHFHNGGRQNMSVADSSFDTWLDGYVLGIPNRKVSIYTEGALCAMMLDIYILEKSVGQVSLRSLMTKIYKEFACKGKGLSEEDYIHALLQYGGSKALAVVENHIYGTKEFNSSIKEVLRIVGLDLKTEENPDILAANYGLKAVLQKDGLHFKQVQIAAAADKAKMAVGDVITAINGAEITKDLLSSLNTKETITVQLKKRFETIDVKLKTGAQLHYPLFKIVSIQDRSEVQKMLFEKWINS
;
A
#
# COMPACT_ATOMS: atom_id res chain seq x y z
N ILE A 1 11.33 19.88 13.85
CA ILE A 1 11.37 20.41 15.24
C ILE A 1 11.96 21.81 15.21
N GLN A 2 11.28 22.75 15.87
CA GLN A 2 11.66 24.16 15.98
C GLN A 2 11.65 24.59 17.45
N LYS A 3 12.36 25.69 17.80
CA LYS A 3 12.42 26.25 19.13
C LYS A 3 12.78 25.24 20.23
N PHE A 4 13.69 24.30 19.90
CA PHE A 4 14.13 23.30 20.86
C PHE A 4 14.85 23.96 22.05
N SER A 5 14.44 23.61 23.25
CA SER A 5 15.04 24.07 24.50
C SER A 5 15.01 22.97 25.54
N VAL A 6 15.93 23.00 26.47
CA VAL A 6 16.03 22.04 27.57
C VAL A 6 16.28 22.77 28.88
N ALA A 7 15.60 22.36 29.94
CA ALA A 7 15.75 22.90 31.28
C ALA A 7 15.84 21.77 32.33
N ASP A 8 16.47 22.10 33.48
CA ASP A 8 16.46 21.23 34.65
C ASP A 8 15.12 21.33 35.44
N VAL A 9 15.03 20.69 36.59
CA VAL A 9 13.82 20.68 37.45
C VAL A 9 13.48 22.07 38.03
N HIS A 10 14.41 22.99 38.02
CA HIS A 10 14.26 24.37 38.53
C HIS A 10 13.98 25.38 37.41
N GLY A 11 13.92 24.90 36.16
CA GLY A 11 13.71 25.74 34.99
C GLY A 11 15.00 26.39 34.44
N ASN A 12 16.17 26.05 34.96
CA ASN A 12 17.43 26.59 34.45
C ASN A 12 17.77 25.95 33.11
N PRO A 13 18.18 26.74 32.10
CA PRO A 13 18.50 26.20 30.77
C PRO A 13 19.74 25.31 30.83
N LEU A 14 19.65 24.18 30.12
CA LEU A 14 20.76 23.24 29.96
C LEU A 14 21.40 23.38 28.59
N LYS A 15 22.72 23.17 28.53
CA LYS A 15 23.46 23.16 27.27
C LYS A 15 23.10 21.93 26.46
N PHE A 16 22.94 22.09 25.15
CA PHE A 16 22.78 20.99 24.20
C PHE A 16 23.54 21.25 22.91
N GLU A 17 23.79 20.18 22.15
CA GLU A 17 24.38 20.18 20.82
C GLU A 17 23.48 19.39 19.88
N LYS A 18 23.51 19.68 18.59
CA LYS A 18 22.80 18.93 17.55
C LYS A 18 23.78 18.20 16.65
N PRO A 19 24.21 16.97 17.02
CA PRO A 19 25.22 16.22 16.27
C PRO A 19 24.70 15.64 14.94
N ALA A 20 23.38 15.41 14.80
CA ALA A 20 22.73 14.94 13.60
C ALA A 20 21.38 15.63 13.38
N LYS A 21 20.78 15.45 12.18
CA LYS A 21 19.49 16.07 11.78
C LYS A 21 18.35 15.81 12.77
N ASP A 22 18.36 14.65 13.42
CA ASP A 22 17.32 14.09 14.28
C ASP A 22 17.77 13.84 15.72
N THR A 23 19.00 14.24 16.08
CA THR A 23 19.60 13.95 17.39
C THR A 23 20.01 15.22 18.12
N TRP A 24 19.66 15.32 19.39
CA TRP A 24 20.12 16.37 20.33
C TRP A 24 20.87 15.70 21.48
N LYS A 25 22.11 16.11 21.71
CA LYS A 25 22.92 15.71 22.85
C LYS A 25 22.80 16.76 23.94
N VAL A 26 22.16 16.39 25.04
CA VAL A 26 21.93 17.28 26.18
C VAL A 26 22.96 16.99 27.28
N PHE A 27 23.57 18.02 27.82
CA PHE A 27 24.51 17.92 28.96
C PHE A 27 23.72 18.04 30.25
N THR A 28 23.65 16.99 31.06
CA THR A 28 22.81 16.87 32.25
C THR A 28 23.64 16.63 33.53
N PRO A 29 24.57 17.58 33.91
CA PRO A 29 25.36 17.37 35.10
C PRO A 29 24.45 17.43 36.35
N ASN A 30 24.44 16.35 37.13
CA ASN A 30 23.66 16.22 38.37
C ASN A 30 22.13 16.41 38.20
N CYS A 31 21.57 16.20 36.99
CA CYS A 31 20.14 16.31 36.76
C CYS A 31 19.46 14.96 36.88
N SER A 32 18.50 14.82 37.77
CA SER A 32 17.62 13.62 37.86
C SER A 32 16.44 13.70 36.90
N LYS A 33 16.06 14.90 36.47
CA LYS A 33 14.94 15.19 35.55
C LYS A 33 15.27 16.36 34.67
N ILE A 34 14.87 16.30 33.41
CA ILE A 34 14.95 17.44 32.46
C ILE A 34 13.59 17.63 31.80
N THR A 35 13.33 18.84 31.33
CA THR A 35 12.19 19.18 30.48
C THR A 35 12.72 19.60 29.11
N VAL A 36 12.27 18.94 28.08
CA VAL A 36 12.55 19.27 26.65
C VAL A 36 11.30 19.92 26.07
N SER A 37 11.45 21.07 25.47
CA SER A 37 10.35 21.79 24.81
C SER A 37 10.70 22.09 23.38
N TYR A 38 9.74 21.92 22.46
CA TYR A 38 9.90 22.20 21.04
C TYR A 38 8.56 22.38 20.35
N ASN A 39 8.58 22.98 19.17
CA ASN A 39 7.43 23.05 18.27
C ASN A 39 7.61 22.07 17.11
N TYR A 40 6.50 21.49 16.66
CA TYR A 40 6.42 20.69 15.44
C TYR A 40 5.39 21.32 14.48
N TYR A 41 5.76 21.50 13.21
CA TYR A 41 4.84 22.03 12.19
C TYR A 41 4.03 20.88 11.58
N ALA A 42 2.82 20.70 12.09
CA ALA A 42 1.90 19.63 11.75
C ALA A 42 0.90 20.13 10.69
N ASN A 43 1.26 20.08 9.41
CA ASN A 43 0.43 20.63 8.32
C ASN A 43 0.30 19.70 7.13
N GLU A 44 0.50 18.40 7.34
CA GLU A 44 0.34 17.41 6.27
C GLU A 44 -0.67 16.36 6.70
N LEU A 45 -1.77 16.22 5.92
CA LEU A 45 -2.88 15.33 6.24
C LEU A 45 -2.86 14.12 5.29
N ASN A 46 -2.26 13.05 5.74
CA ASN A 46 -2.28 11.71 5.14
C ASN A 46 -2.10 10.65 6.24
N ALA A 47 -2.10 9.36 5.90
CA ALA A 47 -2.05 8.30 6.90
C ALA A 47 -0.71 8.22 7.69
N GLY A 48 0.39 8.72 7.12
CA GLY A 48 1.74 8.63 7.73
C GLY A 48 2.26 9.91 8.38
N SER A 49 1.55 11.04 8.25
CA SER A 49 2.01 12.37 8.70
C SER A 49 1.44 12.76 10.06
N THR A 50 1.54 14.04 10.41
CA THR A 50 0.98 14.65 11.62
C THR A 50 0.30 15.95 11.21
N TYR A 51 -0.91 16.19 11.72
CA TYR A 51 -1.75 17.31 11.30
C TYR A 51 -2.46 17.96 12.48
N LEU A 52 -2.54 19.29 12.47
CA LEU A 52 -3.26 20.08 13.46
C LEU A 52 -3.97 21.24 12.80
N ASP A 53 -5.27 21.35 13.05
CA ASP A 53 -6.09 22.53 12.79
C ASP A 53 -7.08 22.79 13.95
N GLU A 54 -8.09 23.65 13.72
CA GLU A 54 -9.14 23.96 14.70
C GLU A 54 -10.14 22.82 14.91
N HIS A 55 -10.10 21.75 14.10
CA HIS A 55 -11.06 20.65 14.13
C HIS A 55 -10.46 19.35 14.67
N GLN A 56 -9.14 19.16 14.52
CA GLN A 56 -8.50 17.91 14.92
C GLN A 56 -7.03 18.07 15.28
N LEU A 57 -6.56 17.18 16.14
CA LEU A 57 -5.15 16.89 16.37
C LEU A 57 -4.90 15.44 15.93
N TYR A 58 -4.26 15.26 14.79
CA TYR A 58 -3.73 13.95 14.35
C TYR A 58 -2.24 13.89 14.62
N VAL A 59 -1.81 12.88 15.37
CA VAL A 59 -0.39 12.65 15.68
C VAL A 59 0.00 11.24 15.30
N ASN A 60 0.99 11.13 14.41
CA ASN A 60 1.78 9.93 14.25
C ASN A 60 3.08 10.12 15.05
N PRO A 61 3.27 9.43 16.19
CA PRO A 61 4.33 9.72 17.14
C PRO A 61 5.74 9.61 16.57
N VAL A 62 5.96 8.74 15.59
CA VAL A 62 7.27 8.56 14.95
C VAL A 62 7.77 9.83 14.27
N ASN A 63 6.86 10.76 13.88
CA ASN A 63 7.23 12.02 13.23
C ASN A 63 7.72 13.09 14.21
N CYS A 64 7.23 13.08 15.44
CA CYS A 64 7.38 14.24 16.34
C CYS A 64 7.75 13.90 17.78
N CYS A 65 7.55 12.67 18.26
CA CYS A 65 7.92 12.30 19.62
C CYS A 65 9.40 11.95 19.71
N LEU A 66 10.07 12.54 20.70
CA LEU A 66 11.48 12.26 20.99
C LEU A 66 11.59 11.10 21.98
N TYR A 67 12.69 10.36 21.89
CA TYR A 67 13.03 9.31 22.84
C TYR A 67 14.51 9.33 23.22
N ILE A 68 14.84 8.67 24.30
CA ILE A 68 16.23 8.47 24.75
C ILE A 68 16.61 7.04 24.40
N PRO A 69 17.62 6.79 23.50
CA PRO A 69 17.94 5.45 23.02
C PRO A 69 18.22 4.42 24.14
N SER A 70 18.91 4.81 25.20
CA SER A 70 19.17 3.94 26.36
C SER A 70 17.94 3.66 27.24
N ARG A 71 16.81 4.33 26.99
CA ARG A 71 15.56 4.25 27.75
C ARG A 71 14.36 3.92 26.84
N ILE A 72 14.61 3.33 25.68
CA ILE A 72 13.58 3.00 24.69
C ILE A 72 12.50 2.05 25.26
N ASN A 73 12.87 1.22 26.23
CA ASN A 73 11.97 0.27 26.89
C ASN A 73 11.23 0.83 28.12
N ASP A 74 11.47 2.10 28.48
CA ASP A 74 10.75 2.72 29.60
C ASP A 74 9.32 3.09 29.19
N ALA A 75 8.40 3.00 30.16
CA ALA A 75 7.02 3.38 29.96
C ALA A 75 6.88 4.85 29.59
N CYS A 76 5.98 5.12 28.63
CA CYS A 76 5.66 6.46 28.15
C CYS A 76 4.26 6.87 28.58
N SER A 77 4.08 8.17 28.88
CA SER A 77 2.78 8.78 29.14
C SER A 77 2.68 10.07 28.35
N VAL A 78 1.54 10.26 27.67
CA VAL A 78 1.25 11.46 26.87
C VAL A 78 0.02 12.14 27.47
N GLN A 79 0.14 13.39 27.88
CA GLN A 79 -0.99 14.23 28.28
C GLN A 79 -1.35 15.15 27.11
N LEU A 80 -2.58 15.03 26.59
CA LEU A 80 -3.09 15.88 25.53
C LEU A 80 -3.78 17.10 26.13
N GLU A 81 -3.40 18.28 25.66
CA GLU A 81 -4.08 19.54 25.96
C GLU A 81 -4.97 19.92 24.77
N VAL A 82 -6.16 19.35 24.74
CA VAL A 82 -7.19 19.52 23.69
C VAL A 82 -8.51 19.93 24.33
N PRO A 83 -9.48 20.49 23.57
CA PRO A 83 -10.81 20.80 24.09
C PRO A 83 -11.45 19.57 24.76
N LYS A 84 -12.17 19.77 25.86
CA LYS A 84 -12.84 18.69 26.61
C LYS A 84 -13.89 17.91 25.79
N THR A 85 -14.37 18.50 24.71
CA THR A 85 -15.34 17.91 23.79
C THR A 85 -14.70 16.95 22.77
N TYR A 86 -13.35 16.89 22.74
CA TYR A 86 -12.67 15.99 21.81
C TYR A 86 -12.66 14.56 22.33
N GLU A 87 -13.09 13.65 21.48
CA GLU A 87 -12.88 12.20 21.65
C GLU A 87 -11.53 11.79 21.07
N ILE A 88 -11.02 10.63 21.47
CA ILE A 88 -9.71 10.14 21.05
C ILE A 88 -9.87 8.78 20.40
N ALA A 89 -9.54 8.68 19.11
CA ALA A 89 -9.35 7.42 18.40
C ALA A 89 -7.89 6.98 18.55
N CYS A 90 -7.62 5.94 19.33
CA CYS A 90 -6.27 5.44 19.62
C CYS A 90 -6.32 4.02 20.14
N SER A 91 -5.27 3.22 19.84
CA SER A 91 -5.08 1.88 20.41
C SER A 91 -4.38 1.85 21.78
N LEU A 92 -3.83 2.98 22.25
CA LEU A 92 -3.25 3.07 23.59
C LEU A 92 -4.34 3.10 24.66
N SER A 93 -4.09 2.46 25.78
CA SER A 93 -4.96 2.63 26.94
C SER A 93 -4.94 4.10 27.36
N HIS A 94 -6.12 4.68 27.56
CA HIS A 94 -6.23 6.10 27.97
C HIS A 94 -7.35 6.30 28.97
N ASN A 95 -7.18 7.33 29.80
CA ASN A 95 -8.20 7.86 30.68
C ASN A 95 -8.33 9.33 30.40
N GLU A 96 -9.51 9.79 29.98
CA GLU A 96 -9.69 11.13 29.44
C GLU A 96 -8.64 11.43 28.35
N HIS A 97 -7.78 12.43 28.57
CA HIS A 97 -6.75 12.86 27.61
C HIS A 97 -5.33 12.39 27.97
N GLN A 98 -5.19 11.39 28.84
CA GLN A 98 -3.89 10.80 29.18
C GLN A 98 -3.74 9.43 28.54
N LEU A 99 -2.82 9.31 27.59
CA LEU A 99 -2.45 8.08 26.91
C LEU A 99 -1.26 7.42 27.62
N LYS A 100 -1.19 6.07 27.61
CA LYS A 100 -0.09 5.30 28.23
C LYS A 100 0.41 4.23 27.27
N ALA A 101 1.72 4.17 27.10
CA ALA A 101 2.41 3.13 26.36
C ALA A 101 3.46 2.45 27.26
N LYS A 102 3.64 1.15 27.07
CA LYS A 102 4.61 0.36 27.86
C LYS A 102 6.07 0.71 27.56
N ASN A 103 6.33 1.25 26.35
CA ASN A 103 7.65 1.65 25.86
C ASN A 103 7.50 2.58 24.67
N PHE A 104 8.63 3.07 24.12
CA PHE A 104 8.61 3.94 22.94
C PHE A 104 8.14 3.24 21.67
N ASP A 105 8.42 1.95 21.47
CA ASP A 105 7.98 1.19 20.30
C ASP A 105 6.44 1.13 20.24
N GLU A 106 5.78 0.83 21.36
CA GLU A 106 4.32 0.88 21.43
C GLU A 106 3.76 2.29 21.22
N LEU A 107 4.43 3.33 21.71
CA LEU A 107 4.05 4.71 21.45
C LEU A 107 4.16 5.05 19.97
N ALA A 108 5.28 4.72 19.33
CA ALA A 108 5.53 4.95 17.89
C ALA A 108 4.53 4.21 17.00
N GLU A 109 4.08 3.03 17.43
CA GLU A 109 3.10 2.18 16.76
C GLU A 109 1.63 2.56 17.06
N SER A 110 1.38 3.67 17.76
CA SER A 110 0.04 4.04 18.21
C SER A 110 -0.32 5.48 17.86
N PRO A 111 -0.51 5.81 16.58
CA PRO A 111 -1.04 7.11 16.20
C PRO A 111 -2.45 7.34 16.77
N TRP A 112 -2.81 8.62 16.95
CA TRP A 112 -4.13 9.00 17.44
C TRP A 112 -4.70 10.20 16.72
N ILE A 113 -6.04 10.26 16.69
CA ILE A 113 -6.81 11.45 16.32
C ILE A 113 -7.61 11.89 17.52
N ALA A 114 -7.48 13.15 17.92
CA ALA A 114 -8.37 13.81 18.88
C ALA A 114 -9.23 14.84 18.14
N SER A 115 -10.56 14.74 18.22
CA SER A 115 -11.51 15.62 17.52
C SER A 115 -12.91 15.53 18.14
N ALA A 116 -13.69 16.61 18.02
CA ALA A 116 -15.13 16.59 18.30
C ALA A 116 -15.96 16.01 17.13
N GLY A 117 -15.35 15.83 15.95
CA GLY A 117 -16.02 15.33 14.74
C GLY A 117 -15.86 13.84 14.48
N LEU A 118 -15.29 13.09 15.42
CA LEU A 118 -15.13 11.64 15.30
C LEU A 118 -16.49 10.94 15.25
N GLN A 119 -16.66 10.03 14.28
CA GLN A 119 -17.76 9.10 14.21
C GLN A 119 -17.22 7.70 14.53
N HIS A 120 -17.86 6.97 15.43
CA HIS A 120 -17.37 5.69 15.93
C HIS A 120 -18.45 4.62 15.95
N ASN A 121 -18.03 3.40 15.61
CA ASN A 121 -18.78 2.19 15.86
C ASN A 121 -17.82 1.00 16.04
N SER A 122 -18.31 -0.15 16.54
CA SER A 122 -17.46 -1.33 16.75
C SER A 122 -18.21 -2.63 16.43
N TYR A 123 -17.42 -3.71 16.28
CA TYR A 123 -17.92 -5.07 16.20
C TYR A 123 -16.97 -6.02 16.92
N LYS A 124 -17.48 -7.19 17.30
CA LYS A 124 -16.69 -8.22 17.98
C LYS A 124 -16.51 -9.46 17.10
N VAL A 125 -15.30 -10.01 17.13
CA VAL A 125 -15.00 -11.35 16.63
C VAL A 125 -14.32 -12.09 17.77
N GLU A 126 -14.97 -13.16 18.28
CA GLU A 126 -14.59 -13.82 19.53
C GLU A 126 -14.53 -12.78 20.68
N GLU A 127 -13.45 -12.74 21.46
CA GLU A 127 -13.28 -11.79 22.55
C GLU A 127 -12.63 -10.47 22.13
N ILE A 128 -12.28 -10.30 20.84
CA ILE A 128 -11.55 -9.14 20.33
C ILE A 128 -12.53 -8.10 19.85
N GLU A 129 -12.35 -6.85 20.25
CA GLU A 129 -13.15 -5.72 19.79
C GLU A 129 -12.41 -4.97 18.67
N PHE A 130 -13.16 -4.70 17.60
CA PHE A 130 -12.70 -3.96 16.43
C PHE A 130 -13.44 -2.64 16.35
N HIS A 131 -12.71 -1.55 16.50
CA HIS A 131 -13.24 -0.19 16.45
C HIS A 131 -13.07 0.38 15.04
N VAL A 132 -14.11 1.04 14.53
CA VAL A 132 -14.08 1.74 13.24
C VAL A 132 -14.37 3.20 13.49
N TRP A 133 -13.41 4.04 13.16
CA TRP A 133 -13.47 5.48 13.35
C TRP A 133 -13.47 6.18 12.00
N PHE A 134 -14.24 7.26 11.88
CA PHE A 134 -14.18 8.19 10.76
C PHE A 134 -13.99 9.60 11.27
N GLN A 135 -13.02 10.33 10.72
CA GLN A 135 -12.81 11.75 10.87
C GLN A 135 -12.92 12.43 9.50
N GLY A 136 -13.71 13.49 9.41
CA GLY A 136 -13.96 14.26 8.18
C GLY A 136 -15.42 14.24 7.77
N ASP A 137 -15.76 15.01 6.72
CA ASP A 137 -17.13 15.12 6.22
C ASP A 137 -17.52 13.90 5.38
N CYS A 138 -18.21 12.95 6.00
CA CYS A 138 -18.70 11.73 5.36
C CYS A 138 -19.94 11.16 6.06
N LYS A 139 -20.65 10.29 5.36
CA LYS A 139 -21.84 9.59 5.85
C LYS A 139 -21.65 8.07 5.71
N PRO A 140 -21.02 7.40 6.69
CA PRO A 140 -20.81 5.96 6.64
C PRO A 140 -22.12 5.19 6.78
N ASP A 141 -22.34 4.19 5.92
CA ASP A 141 -23.36 3.16 6.16
C ASP A 141 -22.82 2.14 7.16
N TRP A 142 -23.04 2.40 8.43
CA TRP A 142 -22.54 1.58 9.52
C TRP A 142 -22.98 0.11 9.43
N SER A 143 -24.21 -0.16 9.01
CA SER A 143 -24.73 -1.51 8.89
C SER A 143 -23.93 -2.33 7.87
N ARG A 144 -23.69 -1.74 6.71
CA ARG A 144 -22.90 -2.34 5.63
C ARG A 144 -21.43 -2.49 6.03
N ILE A 145 -20.82 -1.43 6.55
CA ILE A 145 -19.41 -1.41 6.94
C ILE A 145 -19.11 -2.48 8.00
N LEU A 146 -19.85 -2.50 9.10
CA LEU A 146 -19.58 -3.45 10.18
C LEU A 146 -19.79 -4.90 9.75
N LYS A 147 -20.81 -5.16 8.92
CA LYS A 147 -21.07 -6.49 8.36
C LYS A 147 -19.88 -6.97 7.50
N ASP A 148 -19.44 -6.13 6.58
CA ASP A 148 -18.41 -6.51 5.61
C ASP A 148 -17.03 -6.59 6.27
N PHE A 149 -16.70 -5.67 7.19
CA PHE A 149 -15.46 -5.71 7.97
C PHE A 149 -15.40 -6.97 8.84
N LYS A 150 -16.49 -7.29 9.56
CA LYS A 150 -16.56 -8.51 10.36
C LYS A 150 -16.37 -9.76 9.52
N ALA A 151 -16.89 -9.81 8.29
CA ALA A 151 -16.81 -10.97 7.43
C ALA A 151 -15.36 -11.33 7.04
N PHE A 152 -14.55 -10.38 6.57
CA PHE A 152 -13.15 -10.67 6.24
C PHE A 152 -12.28 -10.84 7.49
N THR A 153 -12.56 -10.12 8.57
CA THR A 153 -11.84 -10.26 9.85
C THR A 153 -11.95 -11.68 10.41
N ILE A 154 -13.16 -12.26 10.43
CA ILE A 154 -13.38 -13.65 10.88
C ILE A 154 -12.46 -14.62 10.12
N LEU A 155 -12.35 -14.48 8.80
CA LEU A 155 -11.57 -15.40 7.99
C LEU A 155 -10.06 -15.23 8.21
N GLN A 156 -9.58 -14.00 8.33
CA GLN A 156 -8.17 -13.74 8.61
C GLN A 156 -7.76 -14.31 9.98
N ILE A 157 -8.56 -14.07 11.02
CA ILE A 157 -8.31 -14.64 12.36
C ILE A 157 -8.34 -16.16 12.32
N LYS A 158 -9.33 -16.76 11.66
CA LYS A 158 -9.47 -18.20 11.54
C LYS A 158 -8.23 -18.87 10.95
N ASP A 159 -7.63 -18.28 9.92
CA ASP A 159 -6.45 -18.86 9.28
C ASP A 159 -5.21 -18.78 10.20
N PHE A 160 -5.02 -17.71 10.92
CA PHE A 160 -3.89 -17.56 11.86
C PHE A 160 -4.14 -18.18 13.26
N THR A 161 -5.37 -18.55 13.57
CA THR A 161 -5.81 -19.17 14.84
C THR A 161 -5.64 -18.31 16.09
N ALA A 162 -5.18 -17.07 15.95
CA ALA A 162 -5.03 -16.09 17.03
C ALA A 162 -4.94 -14.69 16.46
N PHE A 163 -5.47 -13.71 17.21
CA PHE A 163 -5.25 -12.30 16.94
C PHE A 163 -4.21 -11.76 17.95
N PRO A 164 -3.17 -11.04 17.52
CA PRO A 164 -2.04 -10.72 18.42
C PRO A 164 -2.34 -9.68 19.49
N VAL A 165 -3.47 -8.96 19.39
CA VAL A 165 -3.86 -7.88 20.30
C VAL A 165 -5.31 -8.06 20.78
N SER A 166 -5.67 -7.44 21.91
CA SER A 166 -7.01 -7.56 22.52
C SER A 166 -8.07 -6.68 21.84
N GLU A 167 -7.66 -5.63 21.16
CA GLU A 167 -8.52 -4.71 20.40
C GLU A 167 -7.78 -4.16 19.20
N TYR A 168 -8.51 -3.72 18.15
CA TYR A 168 -7.92 -3.18 16.94
C TYR A 168 -8.73 -1.98 16.43
N HIS A 169 -8.04 -0.92 15.96
CA HIS A 169 -8.67 0.32 15.52
C HIS A 169 -8.42 0.58 14.04
N PHE A 170 -9.48 0.66 13.25
CA PHE A 170 -9.46 1.24 11.91
C PHE A 170 -9.72 2.74 12.02
N ILE A 171 -8.71 3.56 11.88
CA ILE A 171 -8.79 5.02 12.01
C ILE A 171 -8.80 5.65 10.62
N ASN A 172 -9.99 6.04 10.14
CA ASN A 172 -10.18 6.54 8.79
C ASN A 172 -10.23 8.07 8.78
N GLN A 173 -9.28 8.71 8.09
CA GLN A 173 -9.29 10.14 7.76
C GLN A 173 -9.91 10.33 6.37
N ILE A 174 -11.07 10.97 6.32
CA ILE A 174 -11.80 11.20 5.08
C ILE A 174 -11.54 12.64 4.60
N LEU A 175 -10.84 12.73 3.46
CA LEU A 175 -10.37 14.00 2.91
C LEU A 175 -11.37 14.59 1.91
N PRO A 176 -11.41 15.92 1.71
CA PRO A 176 -12.32 16.54 0.75
C PRO A 176 -11.86 16.40 -0.71
N TYR A 177 -10.76 15.73 -0.95
CA TYR A 177 -10.16 15.50 -2.27
C TYR A 177 -9.75 14.02 -2.43
N LYS A 178 -9.40 13.64 -3.65
CA LYS A 178 -8.98 12.26 -3.95
C LYS A 178 -7.72 11.90 -3.17
N ALA A 179 -7.86 10.90 -2.30
CA ALA A 179 -6.79 10.31 -1.52
C ALA A 179 -6.96 8.79 -1.45
N TYR A 180 -5.86 8.08 -1.30
CA TYR A 180 -5.79 6.65 -1.03
C TYR A 180 -4.42 6.36 -0.40
N HIS A 181 -4.39 6.11 0.89
CA HIS A 181 -3.18 5.78 1.64
C HIS A 181 -3.57 5.04 2.92
N GLY A 182 -2.91 3.92 3.22
CA GLY A 182 -2.99 3.20 4.49
C GLY A 182 -1.60 3.12 5.10
N VAL A 183 -1.54 3.02 6.43
CA VAL A 183 -0.31 2.74 7.19
C VAL A 183 -0.68 1.80 8.33
N GLU A 184 -0.02 0.66 8.32
CA GLU A 184 -0.19 -0.40 9.30
C GLU A 184 0.55 -0.11 10.62
N HIS A 185 -0.09 -0.48 11.73
CA HIS A 185 0.47 -0.45 13.07
C HIS A 185 0.11 -1.73 13.83
N THR A 186 0.70 -1.94 15.00
CA THR A 186 0.54 -3.19 15.76
C THR A 186 -0.92 -3.46 16.16
N ALA A 187 -1.64 -2.45 16.65
CA ALA A 187 -3.02 -2.58 17.15
C ALA A 187 -4.01 -1.62 16.46
N ASN A 188 -3.59 -1.00 15.37
CA ASN A 188 -4.44 -0.09 14.60
C ASN A 188 -3.89 0.08 13.18
N THR A 189 -4.69 0.74 12.35
CA THR A 189 -4.26 1.30 11.07
C THR A 189 -4.81 2.70 10.92
N VAL A 190 -4.05 3.57 10.25
CA VAL A 190 -4.57 4.87 9.79
C VAL A 190 -4.77 4.80 8.29
N ILE A 191 -5.97 5.15 7.84
CA ILE A 191 -6.37 5.12 6.44
C ILE A 191 -6.82 6.52 6.03
N SER A 192 -6.27 7.05 4.94
CA SER A 192 -6.70 8.32 4.33
C SER A 192 -7.37 8.06 2.99
N LEU A 193 -8.64 8.40 2.87
CA LEU A 193 -9.46 8.24 1.67
C LEU A 193 -10.19 9.55 1.34
N GLY A 194 -10.64 9.70 0.08
CA GLY A 194 -11.44 10.85 -0.34
C GLY A 194 -11.83 10.84 -1.81
N PRO A 195 -12.82 11.63 -2.19
CA PRO A 195 -13.61 12.56 -1.36
C PRO A 195 -14.73 11.88 -0.56
N GLY A 196 -15.16 12.52 0.55
CA GLY A 196 -16.07 11.92 1.51
C GLY A 196 -17.51 11.75 1.05
N ASP A 197 -17.99 12.60 0.14
CA ASP A 197 -19.30 12.50 -0.50
C ASP A 197 -19.45 11.23 -1.35
N ALA A 198 -18.32 10.69 -1.83
CA ALA A 198 -18.26 9.46 -2.61
C ALA A 198 -18.01 8.19 -1.77
N LEU A 199 -17.87 8.28 -0.44
CA LEU A 199 -17.46 7.16 0.43
C LEU A 199 -18.25 5.87 0.18
N MET A 200 -19.55 5.97 0.03
CA MET A 200 -20.43 4.81 -0.19
C MET A 200 -20.71 4.51 -1.66
N SER A 201 -20.05 5.20 -2.62
CA SER A 201 -20.09 4.79 -4.02
C SER A 201 -19.37 3.45 -4.21
N ASP A 202 -19.77 2.63 -5.19
CA ASP A 202 -19.19 1.30 -5.41
C ASP A 202 -17.68 1.32 -5.50
N LYS A 203 -17.12 2.31 -6.21
CA LYS A 203 -15.68 2.43 -6.38
C LYS A 203 -14.95 2.80 -5.09
N MET A 204 -15.44 3.80 -4.36
CA MET A 204 -14.79 4.26 -3.14
C MET A 204 -14.97 3.24 -2.01
N TYR A 205 -16.15 2.63 -1.92
CA TYR A 205 -16.41 1.58 -0.95
C TYR A 205 -15.53 0.35 -1.19
N ALA A 206 -15.36 -0.07 -2.44
CA ALA A 206 -14.40 -1.13 -2.78
C ALA A 206 -12.96 -0.75 -2.38
N SER A 207 -12.58 0.53 -2.53
CA SER A 207 -11.27 1.02 -2.07
C SER A 207 -11.14 0.97 -0.54
N LEU A 208 -12.19 1.36 0.20
CA LEU A 208 -12.23 1.25 1.67
C LEU A 208 -12.07 -0.21 2.12
N LEU A 209 -12.81 -1.12 1.50
CA LEU A 209 -12.72 -2.55 1.81
C LEU A 209 -11.32 -3.11 1.49
N GLY A 210 -10.79 -2.79 0.32
CA GLY A 210 -9.47 -3.26 -0.13
C GLY A 210 -8.36 -2.83 0.82
N VAL A 211 -8.27 -1.54 1.14
CA VAL A 211 -7.25 -1.04 2.05
C VAL A 211 -7.47 -1.57 3.47
N SER A 212 -8.70 -1.64 3.98
CA SER A 212 -8.95 -2.13 5.34
C SER A 212 -8.61 -3.61 5.51
N SER A 213 -8.88 -4.46 4.51
CA SER A 213 -8.51 -5.87 4.53
C SER A 213 -7.01 -6.08 4.41
N HIS A 214 -6.32 -5.27 3.61
CA HIS A 214 -4.86 -5.21 3.49
C HIS A 214 -4.21 -4.84 4.82
N GLU A 215 -4.62 -3.71 5.41
CA GLU A 215 -4.06 -3.21 6.66
C GLU A 215 -4.30 -4.17 7.84
N LEU A 216 -5.47 -4.83 7.90
CA LEU A 216 -5.73 -5.84 8.92
C LEU A 216 -4.78 -7.03 8.78
N TYR A 217 -4.48 -7.47 7.55
CA TYR A 217 -3.56 -8.58 7.31
C TYR A 217 -2.13 -8.26 7.79
N HIS A 218 -1.73 -7.00 7.75
CA HIS A 218 -0.45 -6.55 8.29
C HIS A 218 -0.31 -6.81 9.79
N THR A 219 -1.39 -6.97 10.55
CA THR A 219 -1.30 -7.36 11.96
C THR A 219 -0.46 -8.63 12.14
N TRP A 220 -0.49 -9.54 11.17
CA TRP A 220 0.38 -10.73 11.15
C TRP A 220 1.59 -10.53 10.23
N ASN A 221 1.39 -10.13 8.98
CA ASN A 221 2.43 -9.98 7.95
C ASN A 221 2.80 -8.52 7.79
N ILE A 222 3.59 -8.14 8.56
CA ILE A 222 4.86 -7.58 9.00
C ILE A 222 4.89 -7.26 10.49
N LYS A 223 3.75 -7.02 11.15
CA LYS A 223 3.84 -6.65 12.58
C LYS A 223 4.27 -7.82 13.46
N GLN A 224 4.04 -9.07 13.05
CA GLN A 224 4.47 -10.28 13.74
C GLN A 224 5.48 -11.09 12.90
N ILE A 225 5.14 -11.46 11.66
CA ILE A 225 6.06 -12.08 10.70
C ILE A 225 6.96 -10.98 10.14
N ARG A 226 8.03 -10.66 10.86
CA ARG A 226 8.92 -9.54 10.55
C ARG A 226 10.22 -10.05 9.94
N PRO A 227 10.70 -9.46 8.83
CA PRO A 227 12.07 -9.74 8.37
C PRO A 227 13.08 -9.52 9.50
N GLU A 228 14.06 -10.40 9.62
CA GLU A 228 15.05 -10.32 10.70
C GLU A 228 15.81 -9.00 10.72
N VAL A 229 16.05 -8.41 9.54
CA VAL A 229 16.70 -7.09 9.39
C VAL A 229 15.85 -5.93 9.88
N LEU A 230 14.55 -6.16 10.15
CA LEU A 230 13.60 -5.19 10.70
C LEU A 230 13.21 -5.50 12.14
N LEU A 231 13.92 -6.42 12.83
CA LEU A 231 13.60 -6.85 14.19
C LEU A 231 14.84 -6.77 15.10
N PRO A 232 14.91 -5.83 16.07
CA PRO A 232 13.98 -4.69 16.25
C PRO A 232 14.16 -3.61 15.19
N TYR A 233 13.23 -2.65 15.09
CA TYR A 233 13.43 -1.46 14.28
C TYR A 233 14.55 -0.59 14.85
N ASP A 234 15.42 -0.08 13.97
CA ASP A 234 16.38 0.98 14.31
C ASP A 234 15.80 2.33 13.87
N TYR A 235 15.27 3.10 14.81
CA TYR A 235 14.66 4.41 14.55
C TYR A 235 15.68 5.50 14.18
N THR A 236 16.98 5.21 14.21
CA THR A 236 18.04 6.19 13.94
C THR A 236 18.44 6.25 12.47
N LYS A 237 18.01 5.29 11.65
CA LYS A 237 18.37 5.18 10.23
C LYS A 237 17.32 4.42 9.44
N GLU A 238 17.50 4.40 8.14
CA GLU A 238 16.75 3.56 7.20
C GLU A 238 16.99 2.07 7.49
N ASN A 239 15.92 1.28 7.56
CA ASN A 239 15.99 -0.17 7.73
C ASN A 239 15.73 -0.83 6.38
N TYR A 240 16.78 -1.31 5.72
CA TYR A 240 16.70 -1.88 4.38
C TYR A 240 16.26 -3.32 4.39
N SER A 241 15.36 -3.69 3.47
CA SER A 241 14.92 -5.06 3.27
C SER A 241 14.60 -5.33 1.81
N ARG A 242 14.97 -6.51 1.31
CA ARG A 242 14.61 -6.99 -0.03
C ARG A 242 13.25 -7.70 -0.05
N MET A 243 12.60 -7.88 1.11
CA MET A 243 11.40 -8.70 1.28
C MET A 243 10.08 -7.94 1.08
N GLY A 244 10.09 -6.76 0.43
CA GLY A 244 8.88 -6.00 0.13
C GLY A 244 7.82 -6.80 -0.64
N TYR A 245 8.23 -7.72 -1.48
CA TYR A 245 7.34 -8.66 -2.16
C TYR A 245 6.59 -9.60 -1.19
N LEU A 246 7.15 -9.85 0.00
CA LEU A 246 6.50 -10.61 1.06
C LEU A 246 5.57 -9.70 1.87
N TYR A 247 6.11 -8.66 2.53
CA TYR A 247 5.31 -7.91 3.49
C TYR A 247 4.27 -7.00 2.83
N GLU A 248 4.51 -6.53 1.60
CA GLU A 248 3.51 -5.75 0.85
C GLU A 248 2.82 -6.57 -0.23
N GLY A 249 3.60 -7.35 -0.98
CA GLY A 249 3.05 -8.11 -2.10
C GLY A 249 2.10 -9.22 -1.66
N VAL A 250 2.48 -10.05 -0.70
CA VAL A 250 1.59 -11.07 -0.14
C VAL A 250 0.40 -10.42 0.55
N THR A 251 0.58 -9.33 1.28
CA THR A 251 -0.52 -8.62 1.95
C THR A 251 -1.53 -8.05 0.96
N THR A 252 -1.07 -7.44 -0.15
CA THR A 252 -1.95 -6.93 -1.22
C THR A 252 -2.79 -8.05 -1.83
N TYR A 253 -2.14 -9.17 -2.15
CA TYR A 253 -2.83 -10.34 -2.70
C TYR A 253 -3.84 -10.94 -1.69
N MET A 254 -3.43 -11.13 -0.44
CA MET A 254 -4.26 -11.71 0.61
C MET A 254 -5.43 -10.79 0.98
N GLY A 255 -5.22 -9.48 1.06
CA GLY A 255 -6.28 -8.51 1.33
C GLY A 255 -7.46 -8.69 0.38
N ASP A 256 -7.20 -8.73 -0.93
CA ASP A 256 -8.22 -8.95 -1.97
C ASP A 256 -8.82 -10.38 -1.92
N LEU A 257 -7.96 -11.38 -1.69
CA LEU A 257 -8.39 -12.78 -1.61
C LEU A 257 -9.35 -13.02 -0.44
N TYR A 258 -9.08 -12.44 0.74
CA TYR A 258 -9.99 -12.55 1.89
C TYR A 258 -11.33 -11.86 1.66
N LEU A 259 -11.37 -10.72 0.98
CA LEU A 259 -12.64 -10.08 0.58
C LEU A 259 -13.46 -10.99 -0.34
N ARG A 260 -12.81 -11.67 -1.30
CA ARG A 260 -13.48 -12.65 -2.16
C ARG A 260 -13.98 -13.86 -1.37
N ARG A 261 -13.15 -14.44 -0.51
CA ARG A 261 -13.49 -15.62 0.30
C ARG A 261 -14.59 -15.33 1.33
N ALA A 262 -14.61 -14.12 1.89
CA ALA A 262 -15.67 -13.63 2.75
C ALA A 262 -16.97 -13.30 1.98
N LYS A 263 -16.98 -13.44 0.65
CA LYS A 263 -18.10 -13.06 -0.24
C LYS A 263 -18.49 -11.58 -0.14
N VAL A 264 -17.56 -10.74 0.32
CA VAL A 264 -17.66 -9.28 0.30
C VAL A 264 -17.43 -8.78 -1.12
N PHE A 265 -16.40 -9.33 -1.79
CA PHE A 265 -16.21 -9.18 -3.24
C PHE A 265 -16.86 -10.36 -3.99
N SER A 266 -17.55 -10.03 -5.07
CA SER A 266 -17.92 -11.00 -6.10
C SER A 266 -16.67 -11.54 -6.81
N GLU A 267 -16.84 -12.60 -7.59
CA GLU A 267 -15.76 -13.15 -8.43
C GLU A 267 -15.26 -12.11 -9.45
N GLN A 268 -16.16 -11.34 -10.05
CA GLN A 268 -15.81 -10.27 -10.99
C GLN A 268 -15.06 -9.11 -10.33
N GLU A 269 -15.42 -8.72 -9.12
CA GLU A 269 -14.68 -7.69 -8.38
C GLU A 269 -13.27 -8.17 -8.03
N PHE A 270 -13.11 -9.42 -7.61
CA PHE A 270 -11.78 -10.00 -7.38
C PHE A 270 -10.96 -10.07 -8.68
N TYR A 271 -11.54 -10.53 -9.80
CA TYR A 271 -10.81 -10.50 -11.07
C TYR A 271 -10.42 -9.09 -11.47
N LYS A 272 -11.27 -8.12 -11.25
CA LYS A 272 -10.96 -6.72 -11.55
C LYS A 272 -9.74 -6.21 -10.79
N THR A 273 -9.59 -6.55 -9.50
CA THR A 273 -8.38 -6.16 -8.74
C THR A 273 -7.13 -6.81 -9.33
N GLN A 274 -7.20 -8.09 -9.72
CA GLN A 274 -6.08 -8.79 -10.36
C GLN A 274 -5.78 -8.24 -11.77
N GLU A 275 -6.80 -7.91 -12.56
CA GLU A 275 -6.67 -7.26 -13.88
C GLU A 275 -6.00 -5.89 -13.77
N GLU A 276 -6.35 -5.10 -12.75
CA GLU A 276 -5.71 -3.82 -12.47
C GLU A 276 -4.22 -3.99 -12.13
N ASN A 277 -3.86 -5.01 -11.36
CA ASN A 277 -2.47 -5.33 -11.07
C ASN A 277 -1.72 -5.79 -12.33
N LEU A 278 -2.32 -6.62 -13.17
CA LEU A 278 -1.76 -7.03 -14.46
C LEU A 278 -1.51 -5.82 -15.38
N GLN A 279 -2.47 -4.90 -15.46
CA GLN A 279 -2.30 -3.68 -16.26
C GLN A 279 -1.19 -2.78 -15.73
N LYS A 280 -1.11 -2.58 -14.40
CA LYS A 280 -0.02 -1.81 -13.79
C LYS A 280 1.34 -2.44 -14.08
N HIS A 281 1.45 -3.77 -13.98
CA HIS A 281 2.66 -4.52 -14.28
C HIS A 281 3.07 -4.38 -15.76
N PHE A 282 2.22 -4.81 -16.69
CA PHE A 282 2.57 -4.84 -18.12
C PHE A 282 2.73 -3.44 -18.75
N HIS A 283 2.17 -2.42 -18.12
CA HIS A 283 2.33 -1.04 -18.57
C HIS A 283 3.57 -0.35 -17.95
N ASN A 284 4.29 -1.00 -17.03
CA ASN A 284 5.49 -0.45 -16.40
C ASN A 284 6.77 -1.03 -17.01
N GLY A 285 7.55 -0.23 -17.72
CA GLY A 285 8.84 -0.64 -18.28
C GLY A 285 9.95 -0.87 -17.22
N GLY A 286 9.72 -0.53 -15.96
CA GLY A 286 10.66 -0.72 -14.85
C GLY A 286 11.05 -2.18 -14.64
N ARG A 287 10.18 -3.12 -15.04
CA ARG A 287 10.42 -4.55 -14.96
C ARG A 287 11.66 -5.00 -15.73
N GLN A 288 12.00 -4.34 -16.82
CA GLN A 288 13.19 -4.64 -17.61
C GLN A 288 14.50 -4.20 -16.93
N ASN A 289 14.40 -3.29 -15.96
CA ASN A 289 15.54 -2.65 -15.32
C ASN A 289 15.78 -3.13 -13.88
N MET A 290 14.75 -3.50 -13.15
CA MET A 290 14.86 -3.79 -11.72
C MET A 290 13.93 -4.91 -11.29
N SER A 291 14.43 -5.83 -10.47
CA SER A 291 13.63 -6.87 -9.82
C SER A 291 12.74 -6.29 -8.72
N VAL A 292 11.72 -7.05 -8.29
CA VAL A 292 10.88 -6.60 -7.18
C VAL A 292 11.66 -6.59 -5.85
N ALA A 293 12.59 -7.51 -5.65
CA ALA A 293 13.46 -7.53 -4.48
C ALA A 293 14.39 -6.30 -4.43
N ASP A 294 15.01 -5.92 -5.56
CA ASP A 294 15.82 -4.70 -5.62
C ASP A 294 14.98 -3.44 -5.48
N SER A 295 13.78 -3.42 -6.06
CA SER A 295 12.83 -2.31 -5.88
C SER A 295 12.40 -2.15 -4.41
N SER A 296 12.33 -3.24 -3.65
CA SER A 296 12.09 -3.22 -2.21
C SER A 296 13.24 -2.53 -1.46
N PHE A 297 14.47 -2.94 -1.73
CA PHE A 297 15.66 -2.35 -1.11
C PHE A 297 15.76 -0.86 -1.37
N ASP A 298 15.44 -0.43 -2.59
CA ASP A 298 15.47 0.96 -3.05
C ASP A 298 14.24 1.80 -2.66
N THR A 299 13.31 1.28 -1.86
CA THR A 299 12.11 2.04 -1.45
C THR A 299 12.46 3.34 -0.75
N TRP A 300 13.55 3.40 0.00
CA TRP A 300 14.01 4.61 0.69
C TRP A 300 14.48 5.74 -0.22
N LEU A 301 14.77 5.48 -1.51
CA LEU A 301 15.20 6.52 -2.45
C LEU A 301 14.04 7.42 -2.90
N ASP A 302 12.88 6.88 -3.15
CA ASP A 302 11.75 7.60 -3.75
C ASP A 302 10.37 7.19 -3.17
N GLY A 303 10.36 6.36 -2.13
CA GLY A 303 9.15 5.96 -1.42
C GLY A 303 8.09 5.36 -2.35
N TYR A 304 6.87 5.82 -2.21
CA TYR A 304 5.72 5.39 -3.02
C TYR A 304 5.58 6.12 -4.36
N VAL A 305 6.40 7.15 -4.60
CA VAL A 305 6.33 7.96 -5.81
C VAL A 305 7.27 7.39 -6.86
N LEU A 306 6.79 7.23 -8.09
CA LEU A 306 7.63 6.89 -9.24
C LEU A 306 8.44 8.14 -9.63
N GLY A 307 9.62 8.30 -9.03
CA GLY A 307 10.48 9.45 -9.27
C GLY A 307 11.03 9.47 -10.70
N ILE A 308 11.60 8.36 -11.15
CA ILE A 308 12.18 8.21 -12.50
C ILE A 308 11.32 7.22 -13.29
N PRO A 309 10.80 7.61 -14.49
CA PRO A 309 10.03 6.72 -15.33
C PRO A 309 10.77 5.42 -15.65
N ASN A 310 10.08 4.30 -15.56
CA ASN A 310 10.60 2.97 -15.86
C ASN A 310 11.85 2.55 -15.06
N ARG A 311 12.15 3.18 -13.92
CA ARG A 311 13.31 2.81 -13.09
C ARG A 311 13.06 1.53 -12.30
N LYS A 312 11.96 1.47 -11.57
CA LYS A 312 11.61 0.40 -10.64
C LYS A 312 10.20 -0.14 -10.85
N VAL A 313 9.91 -1.23 -10.16
CA VAL A 313 8.57 -1.82 -10.10
C VAL A 313 7.92 -1.60 -8.73
N SER A 314 6.61 -1.78 -8.66
CA SER A 314 5.88 -1.70 -7.39
C SER A 314 5.98 -3.02 -6.64
N ILE A 315 6.45 -2.98 -5.40
CA ILE A 315 6.50 -4.14 -4.49
C ILE A 315 5.09 -4.66 -4.17
N TYR A 316 4.09 -3.78 -4.19
CA TYR A 316 2.67 -4.12 -4.04
C TYR A 316 2.16 -4.91 -5.25
N THR A 317 2.23 -4.30 -6.44
CA THR A 317 1.68 -4.87 -7.68
C THR A 317 2.42 -6.15 -8.11
N GLU A 318 3.74 -6.08 -8.25
CA GLU A 318 4.52 -7.25 -8.69
C GLU A 318 4.62 -8.31 -7.61
N GLY A 319 4.74 -7.90 -6.34
CA GLY A 319 4.69 -8.82 -5.23
C GLY A 319 3.36 -9.57 -5.14
N ALA A 320 2.22 -8.89 -5.37
CA ALA A 320 0.91 -9.54 -5.40
C ALA A 320 0.76 -10.55 -6.55
N LEU A 321 1.28 -10.23 -7.74
CA LEU A 321 1.29 -11.17 -8.87
C LEU A 321 2.21 -12.37 -8.60
N CYS A 322 3.37 -12.15 -7.97
CA CYS A 322 4.23 -13.25 -7.51
C CYS A 322 3.54 -14.11 -6.46
N ALA A 323 2.85 -13.49 -5.49
CA ALA A 323 2.09 -14.20 -4.46
C ALA A 323 0.96 -15.05 -5.06
N MET A 324 0.22 -14.53 -6.05
CA MET A 324 -0.80 -15.28 -6.79
C MET A 324 -0.19 -16.49 -7.50
N MET A 325 0.93 -16.32 -8.20
CA MET A 325 1.62 -17.44 -8.88
C MET A 325 2.07 -18.50 -7.87
N LEU A 326 2.67 -18.08 -6.75
CA LEU A 326 3.13 -18.97 -5.70
C LEU A 326 1.97 -19.73 -5.06
N ASP A 327 0.85 -19.06 -4.76
CA ASP A 327 -0.33 -19.69 -4.15
C ASP A 327 -0.89 -20.80 -5.06
N ILE A 328 -1.06 -20.50 -6.36
CA ILE A 328 -1.61 -21.47 -7.31
C ILE A 328 -0.63 -22.65 -7.54
N TYR A 329 0.67 -22.43 -7.60
CA TYR A 329 1.65 -23.53 -7.71
C TYR A 329 1.72 -24.40 -6.45
N ILE A 330 1.57 -23.81 -5.26
CA ILE A 330 1.48 -24.56 -4.00
C ILE A 330 0.20 -25.41 -3.99
N LEU A 331 -0.93 -24.84 -4.38
CA LEU A 331 -2.21 -25.56 -4.51
C LEU A 331 -2.11 -26.71 -5.53
N GLU A 332 -1.54 -26.48 -6.70
CA GLU A 332 -1.35 -27.51 -7.72
C GLU A 332 -0.51 -28.67 -7.18
N LYS A 333 0.67 -28.40 -6.63
CA LYS A 333 1.58 -29.41 -6.11
C LYS A 333 0.96 -30.23 -4.99
N SER A 334 0.17 -29.60 -4.12
CA SER A 334 -0.47 -30.26 -2.97
C SER A 334 -1.85 -30.85 -3.29
N VAL A 335 -2.29 -30.76 -4.55
CA VAL A 335 -3.65 -31.16 -4.97
C VAL A 335 -4.72 -30.47 -4.08
N GLY A 336 -4.53 -29.17 -3.85
CA GLY A 336 -5.46 -28.32 -3.08
C GLY A 336 -5.41 -28.49 -1.55
N GLN A 337 -4.41 -29.21 -1.01
CA GLN A 337 -4.29 -29.42 0.45
C GLN A 337 -3.54 -28.30 1.17
N VAL A 338 -2.60 -27.64 0.50
CA VAL A 338 -1.79 -26.54 1.04
C VAL A 338 -1.95 -25.33 0.14
N SER A 339 -2.01 -24.15 0.74
CA SER A 339 -2.06 -22.84 0.06
C SER A 339 -1.00 -21.90 0.63
N LEU A 340 -0.77 -20.77 -0.03
CA LEU A 340 0.10 -19.73 0.52
C LEU A 340 -0.41 -19.22 1.88
N ARG A 341 -1.74 -19.18 2.09
CA ARG A 341 -2.33 -18.84 3.40
C ARG A 341 -1.86 -19.80 4.51
N SER A 342 -1.96 -21.10 4.27
CA SER A 342 -1.50 -22.10 5.26
C SER A 342 0.02 -22.07 5.47
N LEU A 343 0.79 -21.72 4.45
CA LEU A 343 2.22 -21.47 4.58
C LEU A 343 2.49 -20.25 5.47
N MET A 344 1.79 -19.14 5.28
CA MET A 344 1.93 -17.93 6.12
C MET A 344 1.55 -18.23 7.58
N THR A 345 0.50 -19.01 7.82
CA THR A 345 0.13 -19.49 9.17
C THR A 345 1.25 -20.31 9.81
N LYS A 346 1.90 -21.17 9.05
CA LYS A 346 3.05 -21.96 9.55
C LYS A 346 4.23 -21.05 9.91
N ILE A 347 4.57 -20.12 9.04
CA ILE A 347 5.65 -19.14 9.29
C ILE A 347 5.33 -18.32 10.55
N TYR A 348 4.09 -17.87 10.73
CA TYR A 348 3.66 -17.18 11.95
C TYR A 348 3.97 -18.02 13.21
N LYS A 349 3.59 -19.30 13.22
CA LYS A 349 3.82 -20.21 14.35
C LYS A 349 5.30 -20.55 14.59
N GLU A 350 6.09 -20.69 13.53
CA GLU A 350 7.48 -21.12 13.62
C GLU A 350 8.46 -19.98 13.91
N PHE A 351 8.14 -18.76 13.49
CA PHE A 351 8.99 -17.58 13.67
C PHE A 351 8.37 -16.55 14.62
N ALA A 352 7.27 -15.94 14.25
CA ALA A 352 6.67 -14.85 15.01
C ALA A 352 6.28 -15.22 16.44
N CYS A 353 5.56 -16.34 16.63
CA CYS A 353 5.18 -16.83 17.97
C CYS A 353 6.38 -17.22 18.84
N LYS A 354 7.57 -17.35 18.28
CA LYS A 354 8.82 -17.62 18.99
C LYS A 354 9.71 -16.38 19.13
N GLY A 355 9.20 -15.19 18.75
CA GLY A 355 9.95 -13.95 18.80
C GLY A 355 11.14 -13.89 17.83
N LYS A 356 11.10 -14.66 16.73
CA LYS A 356 12.16 -14.72 15.72
C LYS A 356 11.79 -13.94 14.49
N GLY A 357 12.76 -13.20 13.93
CA GLY A 357 12.67 -12.64 12.60
C GLY A 357 12.72 -13.73 11.52
N LEU A 358 12.18 -13.44 10.36
CA LEU A 358 12.18 -14.32 9.18
C LEU A 358 13.30 -13.88 8.22
N SER A 359 14.24 -14.77 7.90
CA SER A 359 15.25 -14.50 6.86
C SER A 359 14.69 -14.73 5.45
N GLU A 360 15.34 -14.14 4.44
CA GLU A 360 15.02 -14.41 3.03
C GLU A 360 15.16 -15.91 2.71
N GLU A 361 16.22 -16.53 3.23
CA GLU A 361 16.51 -17.95 3.02
C GLU A 361 15.43 -18.85 3.62
N ASP A 362 14.97 -18.57 4.85
CA ASP A 362 13.89 -19.33 5.50
C ASP A 362 12.60 -19.27 4.69
N TYR A 363 12.24 -18.08 4.16
CA TYR A 363 11.06 -17.93 3.34
C TYR A 363 11.18 -18.67 2.00
N ILE A 364 12.31 -18.55 1.32
CA ILE A 364 12.58 -19.28 0.06
C ILE A 364 12.57 -20.81 0.31
N HIS A 365 13.17 -21.26 1.39
CA HIS A 365 13.15 -22.67 1.76
C HIS A 365 11.73 -23.20 1.97
N ALA A 366 10.90 -22.43 2.67
CA ALA A 366 9.49 -22.76 2.86
C ALA A 366 8.72 -22.80 1.53
N LEU A 367 8.93 -21.83 0.64
CA LEU A 367 8.35 -21.84 -0.70
C LEU A 367 8.74 -23.06 -1.52
N LEU A 368 10.01 -23.46 -1.48
CA LEU A 368 10.53 -24.66 -2.16
C LEU A 368 9.89 -25.94 -1.62
N GLN A 369 9.79 -26.05 -0.31
CA GLN A 369 9.18 -27.22 0.33
C GLN A 369 7.74 -27.44 -0.15
N TYR A 370 6.95 -26.37 -0.24
CA TYR A 370 5.52 -26.46 -0.56
C TYR A 370 5.20 -26.30 -2.05
N GLY A 371 5.92 -25.47 -2.79
CA GLY A 371 5.67 -25.18 -4.20
C GLY A 371 6.62 -25.87 -5.19
N GLY A 372 7.76 -26.40 -4.71
CA GLY A 372 8.73 -27.14 -5.54
C GLY A 372 9.43 -26.26 -6.58
N SER A 373 9.81 -26.89 -7.70
CA SER A 373 10.59 -26.23 -8.77
C SER A 373 9.83 -25.06 -9.43
N LYS A 374 8.50 -25.13 -9.52
CA LYS A 374 7.71 -24.00 -10.06
C LYS A 374 7.76 -22.78 -9.15
N ALA A 375 7.68 -22.97 -7.83
CA ALA A 375 7.87 -21.86 -6.88
C ALA A 375 9.30 -21.31 -6.93
N LEU A 376 10.32 -22.17 -7.06
CA LEU A 376 11.70 -21.73 -7.27
C LEU A 376 11.83 -20.85 -8.51
N ALA A 377 11.21 -21.27 -9.62
CA ALA A 377 11.22 -20.50 -10.85
C ALA A 377 10.57 -19.10 -10.69
N VAL A 378 9.53 -18.95 -9.86
CA VAL A 378 8.97 -17.63 -9.52
C VAL A 378 10.00 -16.81 -8.74
N VAL A 379 10.66 -17.41 -7.74
CA VAL A 379 11.68 -16.74 -6.94
C VAL A 379 12.82 -16.24 -7.83
N GLU A 380 13.42 -17.12 -8.61
CA GLU A 380 14.60 -16.79 -9.42
C GLU A 380 14.28 -15.84 -10.58
N ASN A 381 13.18 -16.08 -11.32
CA ASN A 381 12.86 -15.32 -12.53
C ASN A 381 12.09 -14.04 -12.25
N HIS A 382 11.24 -14.00 -11.21
CA HIS A 382 10.27 -12.93 -11.01
C HIS A 382 10.47 -12.14 -9.73
N ILE A 383 11.01 -12.73 -8.66
CA ILE A 383 11.29 -11.99 -7.42
C ILE A 383 12.69 -11.37 -7.47
N TYR A 384 13.71 -12.16 -7.78
CA TYR A 384 15.10 -11.70 -7.87
C TYR A 384 15.57 -11.41 -9.30
N GLY A 385 14.90 -11.95 -10.30
CA GLY A 385 15.16 -11.70 -11.72
C GLY A 385 14.19 -10.69 -12.33
N THR A 386 14.40 -10.37 -13.59
CA THR A 386 13.60 -9.40 -14.37
C THR A 386 12.85 -10.04 -15.55
N LYS A 387 12.65 -11.36 -15.52
CA LYS A 387 11.94 -12.10 -16.57
C LYS A 387 10.48 -11.70 -16.66
N GLU A 388 9.96 -11.57 -17.89
CA GLU A 388 8.56 -11.24 -18.17
C GLU A 388 7.57 -12.24 -17.58
N PHE A 389 6.44 -11.76 -17.08
CA PHE A 389 5.43 -12.56 -16.38
C PHE A 389 4.43 -13.26 -17.30
N ASN A 390 4.31 -12.86 -18.57
CA ASN A 390 3.19 -13.25 -19.45
C ASN A 390 2.97 -14.76 -19.51
N SER A 391 4.03 -15.55 -19.76
CA SER A 391 3.93 -17.02 -19.83
C SER A 391 3.54 -17.64 -18.49
N SER A 392 4.14 -17.16 -17.40
CA SER A 392 3.89 -17.68 -16.05
C SER A 392 2.47 -17.37 -15.57
N ILE A 393 1.97 -16.14 -15.82
CA ILE A 393 0.58 -15.76 -15.50
C ILE A 393 -0.42 -16.62 -16.29
N LYS A 394 -0.21 -16.82 -17.60
CA LYS A 394 -1.09 -17.70 -18.40
C LYS A 394 -1.07 -19.14 -17.89
N GLU A 395 0.10 -19.64 -17.52
CA GLU A 395 0.23 -20.99 -16.97
C GLU A 395 -0.57 -21.14 -15.67
N VAL A 396 -0.37 -20.25 -14.68
CA VAL A 396 -1.06 -20.37 -13.39
C VAL A 396 -2.57 -20.21 -13.52
N LEU A 397 -3.04 -19.28 -14.36
CA LEU A 397 -4.47 -19.13 -14.60
C LEU A 397 -5.08 -20.40 -15.20
N ARG A 398 -4.39 -21.06 -16.12
CA ARG A 398 -4.86 -22.33 -16.71
C ARG A 398 -4.93 -23.47 -15.70
N ILE A 399 -4.06 -23.50 -14.70
CA ILE A 399 -4.11 -24.51 -13.62
C ILE A 399 -5.47 -24.44 -12.90
N VAL A 400 -6.02 -23.24 -12.70
CA VAL A 400 -7.32 -23.02 -12.06
C VAL A 400 -8.48 -22.84 -13.06
N GLY A 401 -8.28 -23.20 -14.33
CA GLY A 401 -9.33 -23.15 -15.35
C GLY A 401 -9.72 -21.75 -15.80
N LEU A 402 -8.77 -20.81 -15.74
CA LEU A 402 -8.90 -19.46 -16.28
C LEU A 402 -7.91 -19.23 -17.43
N ASP A 403 -8.13 -18.20 -18.22
CA ASP A 403 -7.19 -17.74 -19.24
C ASP A 403 -7.08 -16.21 -19.22
N LEU A 404 -5.99 -15.71 -19.79
CA LEU A 404 -5.71 -14.27 -19.92
C LEU A 404 -5.96 -13.82 -21.35
N LYS A 405 -6.96 -12.98 -21.56
CA LYS A 405 -7.23 -12.29 -22.82
C LYS A 405 -6.63 -10.90 -22.80
N THR A 406 -6.25 -10.45 -24.00
CA THR A 406 -5.75 -9.11 -24.24
C THR A 406 -6.73 -8.38 -25.13
N GLU A 407 -7.12 -7.18 -24.72
CA GLU A 407 -8.03 -6.29 -25.45
C GLU A 407 -7.32 -5.00 -25.84
N GLU A 408 -7.77 -4.37 -26.91
CA GLU A 408 -7.25 -3.06 -27.31
C GLU A 408 -7.63 -1.99 -26.27
N ASN A 409 -6.70 -1.10 -25.99
CA ASN A 409 -6.97 0.02 -25.11
C ASN A 409 -7.90 1.04 -25.82
N PRO A 410 -9.01 1.43 -25.23
CA PRO A 410 -9.93 2.42 -25.83
C PRO A 410 -9.34 3.82 -25.90
N ASP A 411 -8.31 4.14 -25.13
CA ASP A 411 -7.56 5.39 -25.25
C ASP A 411 -6.66 5.33 -26.49
N ILE A 412 -7.04 6.06 -27.53
CA ILE A 412 -6.36 6.09 -28.83
C ILE A 412 -4.91 6.57 -28.70
N LEU A 413 -4.64 7.55 -27.85
CA LEU A 413 -3.28 8.04 -27.64
C LEU A 413 -2.40 6.96 -26.97
N ALA A 414 -2.96 6.24 -26.02
CA ALA A 414 -2.30 5.13 -25.39
C ALA A 414 -2.08 3.98 -26.38
N ALA A 415 -3.15 3.52 -27.05
CA ALA A 415 -3.09 2.36 -27.96
C ALA A 415 -2.17 2.58 -29.17
N ASN A 416 -2.30 3.69 -29.87
CA ASN A 416 -1.64 3.87 -31.17
C ASN A 416 -0.30 4.59 -31.10
N TYR A 417 -0.11 5.47 -30.11
CA TYR A 417 1.09 6.30 -30.02
C TYR A 417 1.95 5.98 -28.81
N GLY A 418 1.47 5.11 -27.90
CA GLY A 418 2.18 4.74 -26.67
C GLY A 418 2.27 5.89 -25.66
N LEU A 419 1.24 6.73 -25.58
CA LEU A 419 1.20 7.92 -24.74
C LEU A 419 0.00 7.88 -23.79
N LYS A 420 0.23 7.73 -22.49
CA LYS A 420 -0.79 7.97 -21.47
C LYS A 420 -0.73 9.42 -21.00
N ALA A 421 -1.84 10.13 -21.07
CA ALA A 421 -1.93 11.53 -20.67
C ALA A 421 -3.24 11.81 -19.94
N VAL A 422 -3.28 12.91 -19.20
CA VAL A 422 -4.47 13.41 -18.50
C VAL A 422 -4.78 14.82 -18.98
N LEU A 423 -6.02 15.04 -19.40
CA LEU A 423 -6.49 16.34 -19.81
C LEU A 423 -6.62 17.26 -18.58
N GLN A 424 -5.92 18.39 -18.61
CA GLN A 424 -5.99 19.48 -17.65
C GLN A 424 -6.40 20.77 -18.37
N LYS A 425 -6.49 21.89 -17.65
CA LYS A 425 -6.93 23.18 -18.19
C LYS A 425 -6.04 23.71 -19.34
N ASP A 426 -4.75 23.41 -19.31
CA ASP A 426 -3.74 23.90 -20.24
C ASP A 426 -3.27 22.87 -21.27
N GLY A 427 -3.89 21.67 -21.31
CA GLY A 427 -3.60 20.64 -22.29
C GLY A 427 -3.53 19.22 -21.72
N LEU A 428 -2.95 18.30 -22.48
CA LEU A 428 -2.72 16.91 -22.12
C LEU A 428 -1.36 16.74 -21.47
N HIS A 429 -1.34 16.48 -20.17
CA HIS A 429 -0.15 16.24 -19.37
C HIS A 429 0.26 14.77 -19.39
N PHE A 430 1.49 14.49 -19.77
CA PHE A 430 2.00 13.12 -19.90
C PHE A 430 2.17 12.46 -18.53
N LYS A 431 1.64 11.26 -18.42
CA LYS A 431 1.82 10.37 -17.25
C LYS A 431 2.80 9.26 -17.55
N GLN A 432 2.83 8.78 -18.79
CA GLN A 432 3.70 7.69 -19.20
C GLN A 432 3.91 7.69 -20.71
N VAL A 433 5.13 7.36 -21.15
CA VAL A 433 5.50 7.18 -22.55
C VAL A 433 6.07 5.77 -22.71
N GLN A 434 5.49 4.99 -23.62
CA GLN A 434 5.94 3.63 -23.90
C GLN A 434 7.25 3.65 -24.68
N ILE A 435 8.24 2.90 -24.19
CA ILE A 435 9.55 2.75 -24.86
C ILE A 435 9.35 2.21 -26.29
N ALA A 436 10.08 2.76 -27.24
CA ALA A 436 10.06 2.44 -28.67
C ALA A 436 8.71 2.70 -29.40
N ALA A 437 7.71 3.28 -28.72
CA ALA A 437 6.47 3.72 -29.37
C ALA A 437 6.67 5.01 -30.19
N ALA A 438 5.62 5.46 -30.87
CA ALA A 438 5.65 6.68 -31.69
C ALA A 438 6.01 7.93 -30.88
N ALA A 439 5.43 8.08 -29.68
CA ALA A 439 5.71 9.21 -28.80
C ALA A 439 7.19 9.23 -28.33
N ASP A 440 7.74 8.07 -27.97
CA ASP A 440 9.14 7.94 -27.56
C ASP A 440 10.11 8.25 -28.70
N LYS A 441 9.85 7.69 -29.90
CA LYS A 441 10.62 8.00 -31.11
C LYS A 441 10.59 9.48 -31.49
N ALA A 442 9.51 10.16 -31.17
CA ALA A 442 9.34 11.60 -31.33
C ALA A 442 9.97 12.41 -30.17
N LYS A 443 10.71 11.75 -29.25
CA LYS A 443 11.39 12.36 -28.10
C LYS A 443 10.44 13.13 -27.16
N MET A 444 9.24 12.62 -27.02
CA MET A 444 8.27 13.10 -26.05
C MET A 444 8.57 12.46 -24.67
N ALA A 445 8.43 13.22 -23.61
CA ALA A 445 8.80 12.79 -22.27
C ALA A 445 7.76 13.20 -21.23
N VAL A 446 7.75 12.52 -20.08
CA VAL A 446 6.94 12.94 -18.92
C VAL A 446 7.34 14.37 -18.52
N GLY A 447 6.37 15.23 -18.33
CA GLY A 447 6.54 16.67 -18.10
C GLY A 447 6.26 17.54 -19.32
N ASP A 448 6.22 16.98 -20.54
CA ASP A 448 5.74 17.67 -21.73
C ASP A 448 4.19 17.75 -21.71
N VAL A 449 3.64 18.73 -22.46
CA VAL A 449 2.19 18.96 -22.56
C VAL A 449 1.80 19.12 -24.04
N ILE A 450 0.80 18.36 -24.50
CA ILE A 450 0.17 18.65 -25.80
C ILE A 450 -0.86 19.74 -25.61
N THR A 451 -0.74 20.84 -26.36
CA THR A 451 -1.65 21.99 -26.30
C THR A 451 -2.67 22.03 -27.47
N ALA A 452 -2.36 21.38 -28.59
CA ALA A 452 -3.28 21.24 -29.72
C ALA A 452 -3.02 19.94 -30.48
N ILE A 453 -4.05 19.40 -31.15
CA ILE A 453 -3.96 18.25 -32.07
C ILE A 453 -4.55 18.65 -33.41
N ASN A 454 -3.77 18.49 -34.49
CA ASN A 454 -4.14 18.88 -35.85
C ASN A 454 -4.62 20.35 -35.95
N GLY A 455 -4.02 21.23 -35.14
CA GLY A 455 -4.38 22.64 -35.04
C GLY A 455 -5.63 22.96 -34.25
N ALA A 456 -6.33 21.95 -33.71
CA ALA A 456 -7.53 22.12 -32.90
C ALA A 456 -7.24 22.09 -31.40
N GLU A 457 -8.02 22.85 -30.62
CA GLU A 457 -8.01 22.80 -29.16
C GLU A 457 -8.43 21.41 -28.66
N ILE A 458 -7.79 20.94 -27.57
CA ILE A 458 -8.03 19.60 -27.04
C ILE A 458 -9.29 19.57 -26.20
N THR A 459 -10.27 18.82 -26.68
CA THR A 459 -11.51 18.52 -25.97
C THR A 459 -11.68 16.98 -25.82
N LYS A 460 -12.56 16.55 -24.94
CA LYS A 460 -12.90 15.12 -24.83
C LYS A 460 -13.48 14.60 -26.16
N ASP A 461 -14.28 15.39 -26.84
CA ASP A 461 -14.90 15.02 -28.12
C ASP A 461 -13.84 14.85 -29.21
N LEU A 462 -12.87 15.78 -29.29
CA LEU A 462 -11.74 15.64 -30.20
C LEU A 462 -10.97 14.34 -29.95
N LEU A 463 -10.64 14.06 -28.70
CA LEU A 463 -9.92 12.83 -28.35
C LEU A 463 -10.69 11.56 -28.73
N SER A 464 -12.01 11.56 -28.55
CA SER A 464 -12.89 10.44 -28.92
C SER A 464 -13.06 10.29 -30.44
N SER A 465 -12.87 11.35 -31.20
CA SER A 465 -13.02 11.38 -32.67
C SER A 465 -11.72 11.11 -33.43
N LEU A 466 -10.57 10.97 -32.73
CA LEU A 466 -9.30 10.65 -33.37
C LEU A 466 -9.38 9.33 -34.14
N ASN A 467 -8.89 9.32 -35.37
CA ASN A 467 -8.84 8.11 -36.18
C ASN A 467 -7.61 7.28 -35.84
N THR A 468 -7.80 6.00 -35.62
CA THR A 468 -6.75 5.05 -35.21
C THR A 468 -5.65 4.80 -36.25
N LYS A 469 -5.85 5.24 -37.51
CA LYS A 469 -4.93 4.96 -38.63
C LYS A 469 -4.24 6.19 -39.22
N GLU A 470 -4.42 7.35 -38.61
CA GLU A 470 -3.90 8.61 -39.17
C GLU A 470 -2.63 9.10 -38.47
N THR A 471 -1.77 9.76 -39.25
CA THR A 471 -0.71 10.58 -38.68
C THR A 471 -1.33 11.84 -38.09
N ILE A 472 -1.12 12.11 -36.81
CA ILE A 472 -1.53 13.35 -36.17
C ILE A 472 -0.36 14.30 -36.02
N THR A 473 -0.63 15.60 -36.09
CA THR A 473 0.32 16.66 -35.73
C THR A 473 -0.08 17.20 -34.37
N VAL A 474 0.82 17.13 -33.40
CA VAL A 474 0.60 17.67 -32.06
C VAL A 474 1.45 18.89 -31.82
N GLN A 475 0.87 19.93 -31.26
CA GLN A 475 1.63 21.05 -30.72
C GLN A 475 2.11 20.68 -29.33
N LEU A 476 3.42 20.53 -29.17
CA LEU A 476 4.08 20.04 -27.97
C LEU A 476 4.79 21.19 -27.25
N LYS A 477 4.31 21.52 -26.06
CA LYS A 477 4.97 22.45 -25.14
C LYS A 477 5.98 21.71 -24.32
N LYS A 478 7.25 22.01 -24.54
CA LYS A 478 8.40 21.58 -23.73
C LYS A 478 8.80 22.67 -22.74
N ARG A 479 9.81 22.43 -21.91
CA ARG A 479 10.23 23.40 -20.87
C ARG A 479 10.56 24.80 -21.45
N PHE A 480 11.18 24.88 -22.62
CA PHE A 480 11.69 26.14 -23.18
C PHE A 480 11.13 26.50 -24.55
N GLU A 481 10.37 25.62 -25.18
CA GLU A 481 9.89 25.78 -26.54
C GLU A 481 8.53 25.14 -26.76
N THR A 482 7.84 25.57 -27.80
CA THR A 482 6.65 24.89 -28.33
C THR A 482 6.95 24.51 -29.77
N ILE A 483 6.79 23.23 -30.08
CA ILE A 483 7.11 22.67 -31.40
C ILE A 483 5.95 21.83 -31.93
N ASP A 484 5.84 21.73 -33.25
CA ASP A 484 4.91 20.80 -33.90
C ASP A 484 5.63 19.46 -34.13
N VAL A 485 5.00 18.38 -33.68
CA VAL A 485 5.50 17.01 -33.77
C VAL A 485 4.51 16.13 -34.50
N LYS A 486 4.98 15.41 -35.51
CA LYS A 486 4.16 14.42 -36.23
C LYS A 486 4.27 13.05 -35.57
N LEU A 487 3.14 12.49 -35.15
CA LEU A 487 3.05 11.14 -34.61
C LEU A 487 2.41 10.23 -35.64
N LYS A 488 3.13 9.22 -36.06
CA LYS A 488 2.68 8.20 -37.00
C LYS A 488 2.38 6.91 -36.24
N THR A 489 1.19 6.34 -36.45
CA THR A 489 0.82 5.04 -35.86
C THR A 489 1.74 3.94 -36.37
N GLY A 490 2.09 3.00 -35.49
CA GLY A 490 2.77 1.74 -35.84
C GLY A 490 1.77 0.61 -36.11
N ALA A 491 2.30 -0.54 -36.48
CA ALA A 491 1.49 -1.77 -36.59
C ALA A 491 1.19 -2.40 -35.22
N GLN A 492 1.95 -2.06 -34.20
CA GLN A 492 1.81 -2.59 -32.85
C GLN A 492 0.93 -1.66 -32.01
N LEU A 493 -0.04 -2.23 -31.32
CA LEU A 493 -0.82 -1.56 -30.29
C LEU A 493 -0.06 -1.57 -28.96
N HIS A 494 -0.20 -0.50 -28.19
CA HIS A 494 0.46 -0.28 -26.93
C HIS A 494 -0.54 -0.29 -25.76
N TYR A 495 -0.07 -0.53 -24.55
CA TYR A 495 -0.87 -0.49 -23.32
C TYR A 495 -2.19 -1.29 -23.40
N PRO A 496 -2.16 -2.56 -23.85
CA PRO A 496 -3.36 -3.36 -23.96
C PRO A 496 -4.02 -3.54 -22.59
N LEU A 497 -5.33 -3.78 -22.58
CA LEU A 497 -6.06 -4.19 -21.39
C LEU A 497 -5.99 -5.71 -21.25
N PHE A 498 -5.89 -6.17 -20.01
CA PHE A 498 -5.85 -7.60 -19.68
C PHE A 498 -7.14 -8.00 -18.99
N LYS A 499 -7.71 -9.14 -19.41
CA LYS A 499 -8.96 -9.69 -18.88
C LYS A 499 -8.79 -11.14 -18.48
N ILE A 500 -9.22 -11.45 -17.28
CA ILE A 500 -9.28 -12.82 -16.76
C ILE A 500 -10.63 -13.42 -17.16
N VAL A 501 -10.60 -14.52 -17.90
CA VAL A 501 -11.80 -15.18 -18.41
C VAL A 501 -11.81 -16.66 -18.04
N SER A 502 -13.01 -17.20 -17.84
CA SER A 502 -13.17 -18.64 -17.58
C SER A 502 -12.97 -19.47 -18.84
N ILE A 503 -12.29 -20.61 -18.72
CA ILE A 503 -12.24 -21.66 -19.75
C ILE A 503 -13.59 -22.39 -19.74
N GLN A 504 -14.18 -22.65 -20.92
CA GLN A 504 -15.51 -23.26 -21.02
C GLN A 504 -15.55 -24.67 -20.44
N ASP A 505 -14.61 -25.51 -20.83
CA ASP A 505 -14.58 -26.93 -20.45
C ASP A 505 -13.50 -27.20 -19.39
N ARG A 506 -13.71 -26.67 -18.18
CA ARG A 506 -12.81 -26.93 -17.05
C ARG A 506 -12.83 -28.39 -16.65
N SER A 507 -11.66 -29.01 -16.52
CA SER A 507 -11.53 -30.33 -15.90
C SER A 507 -11.94 -30.31 -14.42
N GLU A 508 -12.25 -31.48 -13.86
CA GLU A 508 -12.61 -31.60 -12.44
C GLU A 508 -11.49 -31.14 -11.53
N VAL A 509 -10.23 -31.36 -11.91
CA VAL A 509 -9.06 -30.86 -11.16
C VAL A 509 -9.01 -29.33 -11.18
N GLN A 510 -9.24 -28.70 -12.33
CA GLN A 510 -9.28 -27.24 -12.43
C GLN A 510 -10.41 -26.65 -11.59
N LYS A 511 -11.60 -27.24 -11.61
CA LYS A 511 -12.74 -26.82 -10.78
C LYS A 511 -12.40 -26.93 -9.30
N MET A 512 -11.83 -28.05 -8.88
CA MET A 512 -11.43 -28.29 -7.49
C MET A 512 -10.36 -27.28 -7.03
N LEU A 513 -9.30 -27.05 -7.84
CA LEU A 513 -8.25 -26.10 -7.51
C LEU A 513 -8.80 -24.66 -7.46
N PHE A 514 -9.68 -24.30 -8.38
CA PHE A 514 -10.36 -23.02 -8.37
C PHE A 514 -11.16 -22.79 -7.08
N GLU A 515 -11.98 -23.78 -6.68
CA GLU A 515 -12.75 -23.71 -5.43
C GLU A 515 -11.82 -23.58 -4.19
N LYS A 516 -10.72 -24.32 -4.18
CA LYS A 516 -9.73 -24.24 -3.10
C LYS A 516 -9.02 -22.90 -3.07
N TRP A 517 -8.82 -22.27 -4.21
CA TRP A 517 -8.17 -20.98 -4.33
C TRP A 517 -9.03 -19.84 -3.79
N ILE A 518 -10.24 -19.65 -4.33
CA ILE A 518 -11.01 -18.42 -4.07
C ILE A 518 -12.28 -18.59 -3.25
N ASN A 519 -12.71 -19.81 -2.93
CA ASN A 519 -13.98 -20.06 -2.24
C ASN A 519 -13.86 -20.84 -0.92
N SER A 520 -12.76 -21.58 -0.69
CA SER A 520 -12.66 -22.49 0.48
C SER A 520 -11.78 -21.94 1.60
#